data_3ce89a0b40da4d6b13992a319c2265a1
#
_entry.id   3ce89a0b40da4d6b13992a319c2265a1
#
_cell.length_a   1.000
_cell.length_b   1.000
_cell.length_c   1.000
_cell.angle_alpha   90.00
_cell.angle_beta   90.00
_cell.angle_gamma   90.00
#
_symmetry.space_group_name_H-M   'P 1'
#
loop_
_entity.id
_entity.type
_entity.pdbx_description
1 polymer ?
#
loop_
_entity_poly.entity_id
_entity_poly.type
_entity_poly.pdbx_seq_one_letter_code
_entity_poly.pdbx_strand_id
1 'polypeptide(L)'
;KALPLKKKVARRIASLSKGVGVIRIGAPTDIEKHYLRWKVENAIHSSQAAMEEGIVPGGGLALKQIAETMPENILSDILKAPYELIQKNAGGSLEIRDNVFDPVKITRVALQNAVSLAANLITCGMGIAWHEHDMESFLQDIMDDYSLRQSHNFTDGGERLGMP
;
A
#
# COMPACT_ATOMS: atom_id res chain seq x y z
N LYS A 1 -7.14 -7.29 -20.41
CA LYS A 1 -6.67 -8.65 -20.89
C LYS A 1 -5.40 -8.58 -21.77
N ALA A 2 -4.89 -7.41 -22.18
CA ALA A 2 -3.68 -7.27 -22.99
C ALA A 2 -2.34 -7.31 -22.18
N LEU A 3 -2.41 -7.21 -20.87
CA LEU A 3 -1.23 -7.17 -19.99
C LEU A 3 -0.35 -8.46 -20.00
N PRO A 4 -0.91 -9.68 -20.02
CA PRO A 4 -0.07 -10.88 -19.98
C PRO A 4 0.73 -11.10 -21.27
N LEU A 5 0.23 -10.66 -22.42
CA LEU A 5 0.94 -10.80 -23.70
C LEU A 5 2.15 -9.87 -23.78
N LYS A 6 2.01 -8.59 -23.37
CA LYS A 6 3.13 -7.64 -23.32
C LYS A 6 4.25 -8.13 -22.40
N LYS A 7 3.92 -8.68 -21.22
CA LYS A 7 4.93 -9.27 -20.30
C LYS A 7 5.66 -10.46 -20.91
N LYS A 8 4.95 -11.35 -21.63
CA LYS A 8 5.57 -12.48 -22.32
C LYS A 8 6.51 -12.04 -23.45
N VAL A 9 6.09 -11.07 -24.25
CA VAL A 9 6.91 -10.52 -25.34
C VAL A 9 8.16 -9.83 -24.79
N ALA A 10 8.01 -9.00 -23.77
CA ALA A 10 9.14 -8.32 -23.11
C ALA A 10 10.16 -9.32 -22.53
N ARG A 11 9.71 -10.42 -21.91
CA ARG A 11 10.59 -11.48 -21.44
C ARG A 11 11.35 -12.18 -22.58
N ARG A 12 10.69 -12.44 -23.70
CA ARG A 12 11.35 -13.05 -24.89
C ARG A 12 12.38 -12.12 -25.50
N ILE A 13 12.07 -10.84 -25.61
CA ILE A 13 13.01 -9.81 -26.09
C ILE A 13 14.22 -9.74 -25.14
N ALA A 14 14.00 -9.69 -23.83
CA ALA A 14 15.07 -9.64 -22.84
C ALA A 14 16.00 -10.88 -22.89
N SER A 15 15.41 -12.08 -23.04
CA SER A 15 16.20 -13.31 -23.14
C SER A 15 17.02 -13.40 -24.42
N LEU A 16 16.58 -12.76 -25.50
CA LEU A 16 17.28 -12.73 -26.78
C LEU A 16 18.35 -11.63 -26.85
N SER A 17 18.16 -10.51 -26.14
CA SER A 17 19.04 -9.34 -26.25
C SER A 17 20.08 -9.23 -25.13
N LYS A 18 19.71 -9.51 -23.87
CA LYS A 18 20.55 -9.22 -22.70
C LYS A 18 20.65 -10.37 -21.68
N GLY A 19 19.99 -11.48 -21.92
CA GLY A 19 19.90 -12.57 -20.95
C GLY A 19 18.84 -12.32 -19.86
N VAL A 20 18.65 -13.31 -19.01
CA VAL A 20 17.70 -13.27 -17.89
C VAL A 20 18.44 -13.50 -16.59
N GLY A 21 18.35 -12.55 -15.67
CA GLY A 21 18.83 -12.72 -14.30
C GLY A 21 17.82 -13.54 -13.49
N VAL A 22 18.29 -14.50 -12.72
CA VAL A 22 17.45 -15.29 -11.81
C VAL A 22 17.91 -15.07 -10.38
N ILE A 23 17.02 -14.49 -9.55
CA ILE A 23 17.26 -14.32 -8.13
C ILE A 23 16.52 -15.43 -7.39
N ARG A 24 17.27 -16.28 -6.67
CA ARG A 24 16.70 -17.35 -5.84
C ARG A 24 16.59 -16.87 -4.41
N ILE A 25 15.41 -17.01 -3.82
CA ILE A 25 15.10 -16.56 -2.46
C ILE A 25 14.79 -17.81 -1.63
N GLY A 26 15.47 -17.96 -0.51
CA GLY A 26 15.23 -18.98 0.52
C GLY A 26 15.00 -18.34 1.86
N ALA A 27 14.14 -18.93 2.69
CA ALA A 27 13.91 -18.57 4.08
C ALA A 27 13.46 -19.79 4.88
N PRO A 28 13.66 -19.82 6.22
CA PRO A 28 13.26 -20.94 7.07
C PRO A 28 11.75 -21.19 7.09
N THR A 29 10.95 -20.12 6.95
CA THR A 29 9.49 -20.20 6.96
C THR A 29 8.88 -19.64 5.68
N ASP A 30 7.68 -20.11 5.32
CA ASP A 30 6.97 -19.59 4.13
C ASP A 30 6.58 -18.11 4.29
N ILE A 31 6.28 -17.65 5.50
CA ILE A 31 5.96 -16.24 5.78
C ILE A 31 7.17 -15.36 5.49
N GLU A 32 8.33 -15.72 6.00
CA GLU A 32 9.58 -15.00 5.74
C GLU A 32 9.98 -15.03 4.26
N LYS A 33 9.76 -16.15 3.59
CA LYS A 33 10.00 -16.29 2.15
C LYS A 33 9.12 -15.35 1.33
N HIS A 34 7.82 -15.23 1.66
CA HIS A 34 6.92 -14.27 1.04
C HIS A 34 7.36 -12.82 1.29
N TYR A 35 7.75 -12.50 2.52
CA TYR A 35 8.23 -11.17 2.89
C TYR A 35 9.52 -10.80 2.13
N LEU A 36 10.50 -11.69 2.08
CA LEU A 36 11.73 -11.49 1.33
C LEU A 36 11.49 -11.36 -0.17
N ARG A 37 10.60 -12.18 -0.72
CA ARG A 37 10.21 -12.09 -2.13
C ARG A 37 9.64 -10.70 -2.44
N TRP A 38 8.74 -10.21 -1.62
CA TRP A 38 8.14 -8.89 -1.79
C TRP A 38 9.18 -7.77 -1.68
N LYS A 39 10.11 -7.86 -0.73
CA LYS A 39 11.24 -6.92 -0.62
C LYS A 39 12.11 -6.90 -1.87
N VAL A 40 12.45 -8.07 -2.40
CA VAL A 40 13.28 -8.17 -3.61
C VAL A 40 12.55 -7.63 -4.85
N GLU A 41 11.25 -7.93 -5.00
CA GLU A 41 10.43 -7.36 -6.07
C GLU A 41 10.40 -5.82 -6.00
N ASN A 42 10.20 -5.26 -4.81
CA ASN A 42 10.24 -3.80 -4.60
C ASN A 42 11.61 -3.20 -4.91
N ALA A 43 12.70 -3.85 -4.49
CA ALA A 43 14.05 -3.38 -4.79
C ALA A 43 14.35 -3.38 -6.30
N ILE A 44 13.89 -4.39 -7.04
CA ILE A 44 14.02 -4.45 -8.50
C ILE A 44 13.24 -3.30 -9.15
N HIS A 45 11.99 -3.08 -8.75
CA HIS A 45 11.18 -2.00 -9.31
C HIS A 45 11.74 -0.61 -8.97
N SER A 46 12.27 -0.41 -7.77
CA SER A 46 12.94 0.84 -7.38
C SER A 46 14.21 1.07 -8.21
N SER A 47 15.01 0.03 -8.43
CA SER A 47 16.21 0.14 -9.26
C SER A 47 15.87 0.44 -10.71
N GLN A 48 14.81 -0.16 -11.26
CA GLN A 48 14.34 0.14 -12.62
C GLN A 48 13.84 1.58 -12.73
N ALA A 49 13.07 2.05 -11.75
CA ALA A 49 12.58 3.44 -11.70
C ALA A 49 13.74 4.45 -11.60
N ALA A 50 14.78 4.13 -10.82
CA ALA A 50 15.99 4.95 -10.72
C ALA A 50 16.79 5.02 -12.04
N MET A 51 16.82 3.93 -12.79
CA MET A 51 17.46 3.91 -14.12
C MET A 51 16.70 4.71 -15.18
N GLU A 52 15.37 4.86 -15.01
CA GLU A 52 14.53 5.60 -15.97
C GLU A 52 14.60 7.12 -15.76
N GLU A 53 14.53 7.61 -14.53
CA GLU A 53 14.39 9.04 -14.22
C GLU A 53 15.48 9.57 -13.26
N GLY A 54 16.41 8.72 -12.81
CA GLY A 54 17.44 9.11 -11.86
C GLY A 54 17.00 9.01 -10.40
N ILE A 55 17.85 9.57 -9.52
CA ILE A 55 17.69 9.53 -8.07
C ILE A 55 17.73 10.93 -7.46
N VAL A 56 17.11 11.08 -6.29
CA VAL A 56 17.10 12.29 -5.46
C VAL A 56 17.40 11.93 -4.01
N PRO A 57 17.78 12.90 -3.15
CA PRO A 57 17.89 12.67 -1.72
C PRO A 57 16.59 12.08 -1.16
N GLY A 58 16.72 10.95 -0.45
CA GLY A 58 15.59 10.17 0.04
C GLY A 58 15.03 10.67 1.36
N GLY A 59 14.05 9.90 1.88
CA GLY A 59 13.44 10.19 3.17
C GLY A 59 12.62 11.48 3.23
N GLY A 60 12.06 11.91 2.11
CA GLY A 60 11.30 13.17 2.00
C GLY A 60 12.16 14.43 1.88
N LEU A 61 13.50 14.30 1.91
CA LEU A 61 14.41 15.44 1.89
C LEU A 61 14.31 16.24 0.59
N ALA A 62 14.17 15.57 -0.55
CA ALA A 62 13.99 16.23 -1.84
C ALA A 62 12.75 17.14 -1.88
N LEU A 63 11.62 16.66 -1.36
CA LEU A 63 10.39 17.46 -1.29
C LEU A 63 10.52 18.63 -0.33
N LYS A 64 11.20 18.45 0.80
CA LYS A 64 11.50 19.51 1.76
C LYS A 64 12.38 20.60 1.11
N GLN A 65 13.45 20.22 0.41
CA GLN A 65 14.33 21.17 -0.30
C GLN A 65 13.55 21.99 -1.33
N ILE A 66 12.64 21.35 -2.09
CA ILE A 66 11.76 22.06 -3.03
C ILE A 66 10.86 23.04 -2.28
N ALA A 67 10.25 22.61 -1.17
CA ALA A 67 9.41 23.46 -0.35
C ALA A 67 10.13 24.72 0.18
N GLU A 68 11.40 24.61 0.53
CA GLU A 68 12.24 25.72 1.01
C GLU A 68 12.57 26.74 -0.11
N THR A 69 12.49 26.36 -1.37
CA THR A 69 12.66 27.28 -2.52
C THR A 69 11.38 27.99 -2.92
N MET A 70 10.24 27.57 -2.39
CA MET A 70 8.93 28.17 -2.69
C MET A 70 8.55 29.23 -1.65
N PRO A 71 7.69 30.19 -2.00
CA PRO A 71 7.11 31.08 -1.01
C PRO A 71 6.27 30.29 -0.01
N GLU A 72 6.23 30.75 1.24
CA GLU A 72 5.42 30.10 2.29
C GLU A 72 3.95 30.13 1.91
N ASN A 73 3.40 28.95 1.67
CA ASN A 73 2.01 28.70 1.36
C ASN A 73 1.61 27.28 1.75
N ILE A 74 0.34 26.94 1.63
CA ILE A 74 -0.19 25.61 1.96
C ILE A 74 0.59 24.49 1.22
N LEU A 75 1.04 24.72 -0.01
CA LEU A 75 1.81 23.75 -0.77
C LEU A 75 3.19 23.46 -0.16
N SER A 76 3.87 24.50 0.34
CA SER A 76 5.17 24.32 1.00
C SER A 76 5.05 23.45 2.25
N ASP A 77 3.99 23.64 3.03
CA ASP A 77 3.74 22.83 4.24
C ASP A 77 3.40 21.39 3.91
N ILE A 78 2.57 21.18 2.88
CA ILE A 78 2.24 19.83 2.40
C ILE A 78 3.49 19.08 1.92
N LEU A 79 4.40 19.74 1.23
CA LEU A 79 5.64 19.13 0.74
C LEU A 79 6.63 18.80 1.85
N LYS A 80 6.61 19.53 2.97
CA LYS A 80 7.44 19.24 4.16
C LYS A 80 6.90 18.05 4.97
N ALA A 81 5.59 17.79 4.91
CA ALA A 81 4.92 16.80 5.75
C ALA A 81 5.53 15.39 5.72
N PRO A 82 5.94 14.81 4.58
CA PRO A 82 6.56 13.47 4.57
C PRO A 82 7.87 13.42 5.37
N TYR A 83 8.71 14.43 5.26
CA TYR A 83 9.96 14.53 6.02
C TYR A 83 9.68 14.67 7.51
N GLU A 84 8.78 15.57 7.90
CA GLU A 84 8.41 15.82 9.30
C GLU A 84 7.80 14.58 9.95
N LEU A 85 6.97 13.83 9.22
CA LEU A 85 6.39 12.59 9.73
C LEU A 85 7.45 11.52 9.99
N ILE A 86 8.44 11.38 9.10
CA ILE A 86 9.56 10.47 9.30
C ILE A 86 10.36 10.87 10.55
N GLN A 87 10.66 12.17 10.71
CA GLN A 87 11.34 12.70 11.89
C GLN A 87 10.55 12.42 13.18
N LYS A 88 9.26 12.68 13.18
CA LYS A 88 8.37 12.43 14.31
C LYS A 88 8.34 10.95 14.70
N ASN A 89 8.23 10.05 13.74
CA ASN A 89 8.19 8.61 13.97
C ASN A 89 9.54 8.07 14.49
N ALA A 90 10.63 8.74 14.17
CA ALA A 90 11.96 8.40 14.66
C ALA A 90 12.32 9.03 16.00
N GLY A 91 11.36 9.67 16.68
CA GLY A 91 11.62 10.34 17.98
C GLY A 91 12.26 11.71 17.86
N GLY A 92 12.24 12.34 16.68
CA GLY A 92 12.65 13.74 16.48
C GLY A 92 14.15 13.96 16.22
N SER A 93 14.97 12.91 16.19
CA SER A 93 16.43 13.03 16.05
C SER A 93 17.04 12.17 14.94
N LEU A 94 16.27 11.83 13.92
CA LEU A 94 16.79 11.06 12.79
C LEU A 94 17.57 11.96 11.84
N GLU A 95 18.89 11.91 11.87
CA GLU A 95 19.68 12.39 10.76
C GLU A 95 19.55 11.42 9.58
N ILE A 96 18.87 11.86 8.53
CA ILE A 96 18.80 11.08 7.29
C ILE A 96 20.22 11.09 6.71
N ARG A 97 20.82 9.91 6.65
CA ARG A 97 22.19 9.76 6.13
C ARG A 97 22.25 10.20 4.67
N ASP A 98 23.36 10.82 4.29
CA ASP A 98 23.60 11.31 2.92
C ASP A 98 23.55 10.22 1.84
N ASN A 99 23.56 8.95 2.23
CA ASN A 99 23.50 7.80 1.33
C ASN A 99 22.10 7.20 1.14
N VAL A 100 21.04 7.89 1.59
CA VAL A 100 19.65 7.48 1.33
C VAL A 100 19.15 8.18 0.09
N PHE A 101 18.82 7.40 -0.94
CA PHE A 101 18.32 7.90 -2.22
C PHE A 101 16.96 7.30 -2.55
N ASP A 102 16.09 8.12 -3.11
CA ASP A 102 14.79 7.70 -3.65
C ASP A 102 14.78 7.88 -5.17
N PRO A 103 14.12 6.97 -5.92
CA PRO A 103 13.91 7.16 -7.35
C PRO A 103 12.99 8.35 -7.62
N VAL A 104 13.41 9.26 -8.51
CA VAL A 104 12.60 10.44 -8.90
C VAL A 104 11.20 10.04 -9.36
N LYS A 105 11.11 9.01 -10.19
CA LYS A 105 9.85 8.50 -10.72
C LYS A 105 8.85 8.14 -9.64
N ILE A 106 9.30 7.47 -8.56
CA ILE A 106 8.43 7.05 -7.46
C ILE A 106 7.92 8.28 -6.70
N THR A 107 8.81 9.19 -6.33
CA THR A 107 8.45 10.43 -5.60
C THR A 107 7.49 11.29 -6.42
N ARG A 108 7.76 11.46 -7.71
CA ARG A 108 6.92 12.24 -8.63
C ARG A 108 5.52 11.62 -8.78
N VAL A 109 5.44 10.31 -9.03
CA VAL A 109 4.17 9.61 -9.23
C VAL A 109 3.36 9.59 -7.92
N ALA A 110 4.02 9.42 -6.77
CA ALA A 110 3.35 9.49 -5.47
C ALA A 110 2.70 10.87 -5.25
N LEU A 111 3.42 11.94 -5.55
CA LEU A 111 2.89 13.30 -5.46
C LEU A 111 1.72 13.53 -6.43
N GLN A 112 1.85 13.09 -7.69
CA GLN A 112 0.78 13.20 -8.67
C GLN A 112 -0.50 12.46 -8.24
N ASN A 113 -0.36 11.24 -7.71
CA ASN A 113 -1.48 10.46 -7.21
C ASN A 113 -2.13 11.11 -5.98
N ALA A 114 -1.32 11.63 -5.05
CA ALA A 114 -1.82 12.34 -3.88
C ALA A 114 -2.64 13.59 -4.27
N VAL A 115 -2.13 14.40 -5.19
CA VAL A 115 -2.85 15.58 -5.71
C VAL A 115 -4.15 15.17 -6.43
N SER A 116 -4.10 14.12 -7.26
CA SER A 116 -5.29 13.61 -7.97
C SER A 116 -6.36 13.13 -7.00
N LEU A 117 -5.96 12.40 -5.95
CA LEU A 117 -6.89 11.94 -4.92
C LEU A 117 -7.47 13.11 -4.12
N ALA A 118 -6.64 14.06 -3.72
CA ALA A 118 -7.09 15.27 -3.01
C ALA A 118 -8.08 16.08 -3.85
N ALA A 119 -7.82 16.26 -5.14
CA ALA A 119 -8.73 16.94 -6.05
C ALA A 119 -10.09 16.25 -6.14
N ASN A 120 -10.10 14.91 -6.23
CA ASN A 120 -11.33 14.13 -6.22
C ASN A 120 -12.09 14.28 -4.90
N LEU A 121 -11.40 14.22 -3.76
CA LEU A 121 -12.02 14.37 -2.44
C LEU A 121 -12.63 15.77 -2.23
N ILE A 122 -11.94 16.83 -2.66
CA ILE A 122 -12.44 18.21 -2.57
C ILE A 122 -13.70 18.43 -3.41
N THR A 123 -13.82 17.73 -4.55
CA THR A 123 -14.98 17.82 -5.43
C THR A 123 -16.13 16.88 -5.04
N CYS A 124 -15.92 15.97 -4.08
CA CYS A 124 -16.99 15.12 -3.58
C CYS A 124 -18.01 15.91 -2.75
N GLY A 125 -19.30 15.78 -3.10
CA GLY A 125 -20.40 16.38 -2.33
C GLY A 125 -20.80 15.59 -1.10
N MET A 126 -20.42 14.31 -0.99
CA MET A 126 -20.74 13.42 0.12
C MET A 126 -19.65 12.35 0.29
N GLY A 127 -19.33 12.00 1.52
CA GLY A 127 -18.49 10.87 1.89
C GLY A 127 -19.25 9.94 2.85
N ILE A 128 -19.18 8.63 2.62
CA ILE A 128 -19.68 7.62 3.54
C ILE A 128 -18.48 6.90 4.12
N ALA A 129 -18.31 6.97 5.43
CA ALA A 129 -17.26 6.27 6.15
C ALA A 129 -17.89 5.36 7.21
N TRP A 130 -17.38 4.14 7.33
CA TRP A 130 -17.74 3.25 8.43
C TRP A 130 -16.81 3.54 9.61
N HIS A 131 -17.38 3.71 10.78
CA HIS A 131 -16.61 3.82 12.01
C HIS A 131 -16.30 2.41 12.52
N GLU A 132 -15.10 2.18 13.06
CA GLU A 132 -14.65 0.85 13.52
C GLU A 132 -15.61 0.27 14.60
N HIS A 133 -16.16 1.14 15.43
CA HIS A 133 -17.15 0.77 16.44
C HIS A 133 -18.49 0.29 15.84
N ASP A 134 -18.91 0.85 14.71
CA ASP A 134 -20.13 0.44 14.02
C ASP A 134 -19.97 -0.92 13.35
N MET A 135 -18.78 -1.28 12.95
CA MET A 135 -18.48 -2.58 12.35
C MET A 135 -18.55 -3.70 13.39
N GLU A 136 -18.04 -3.49 14.60
CA GLU A 136 -18.13 -4.47 15.69
C GLU A 136 -19.58 -4.70 16.12
N SER A 137 -20.38 -3.64 16.31
CA SER A 137 -21.80 -3.75 16.63
C SER A 137 -22.58 -4.45 15.53
N PHE A 138 -22.32 -4.15 14.27
CA PHE A 138 -22.95 -4.80 13.12
C PHE A 138 -22.59 -6.30 13.01
N LEU A 139 -21.36 -6.68 13.28
CA LEU A 139 -20.93 -8.08 13.33
C LEU A 139 -21.56 -8.81 14.50
N GLN A 140 -21.70 -8.15 15.65
CA GLN A 140 -22.38 -8.69 16.82
C GLN A 140 -23.87 -8.98 16.52
N ASP A 141 -24.57 -8.03 15.91
CA ASP A 141 -25.96 -8.19 15.51
C ASP A 141 -26.17 -9.37 14.53
N ILE A 142 -25.23 -9.54 13.56
CA ILE A 142 -25.25 -10.69 12.64
C ILE A 142 -25.03 -12.01 13.39
N MET A 143 -24.08 -12.04 14.33
CA MET A 143 -23.77 -13.24 15.11
C MET A 143 -24.95 -13.61 16.01
N ASP A 144 -25.61 -12.65 16.63
CA ASP A 144 -26.78 -12.84 17.47
C ASP A 144 -27.98 -13.36 16.66
N ASP A 145 -28.26 -12.81 15.48
CA ASP A 145 -29.30 -13.30 14.57
C ASP A 145 -29.02 -14.74 14.10
N TYR A 146 -27.77 -15.07 13.83
CA TYR A 146 -27.36 -16.42 13.44
C TYR A 146 -27.53 -17.43 14.59
N SER A 147 -27.22 -17.03 15.82
CA SER A 147 -27.40 -17.87 17.03
C SER A 147 -28.86 -18.13 17.34
N LEU A 148 -29.73 -17.10 17.17
CA LEU A 148 -31.18 -17.23 17.35
C LEU A 148 -31.78 -18.16 16.29
N ARG A 149 -31.35 -18.11 15.05
CA ARG A 149 -31.82 -19.03 13.99
C ARG A 149 -31.41 -20.48 14.24
N GLN A 150 -30.24 -20.73 14.80
CA GLN A 150 -29.80 -22.07 15.19
C GLN A 150 -30.62 -22.62 16.37
N SER A 151 -30.95 -21.79 17.37
CA SER A 151 -31.76 -22.21 18.52
C SER A 151 -33.19 -22.55 18.11
N HIS A 152 -33.77 -21.82 17.17
CA HIS A 152 -35.12 -22.12 16.66
C HIS A 152 -35.19 -23.43 15.86
N ASN A 153 -34.16 -23.74 15.08
CA ASN A 153 -34.11 -25.00 14.34
C ASN A 153 -33.93 -26.24 15.24
N PHE A 154 -33.42 -26.06 16.47
CA PHE A 154 -33.26 -27.15 17.42
C PHE A 154 -34.52 -27.44 18.23
N THR A 155 -35.40 -26.45 18.42
CA THR A 155 -36.68 -26.62 19.16
C THR A 155 -37.79 -27.18 18.27
N ASP A 156 -37.74 -26.96 16.94
CA ASP A 156 -38.78 -27.44 16.03
C ASP A 156 -38.57 -28.90 15.54
N GLY A 157 -37.42 -29.51 15.87
CA GLY A 157 -37.09 -30.92 15.58
C GLY A 157 -37.57 -31.93 16.64
N GLY A 158 -38.13 -31.47 17.78
CA GLY A 158 -38.48 -32.32 18.93
C GLY A 158 -39.95 -32.85 19.00
N GLU A 159 -40.84 -32.40 18.12
CA GLU A 159 -42.26 -32.75 18.19
C GLU A 159 -42.76 -33.58 17.00
N ARG A 160 -42.06 -34.63 16.60
CA ARG A 160 -42.71 -35.68 15.77
C ARG A 160 -42.07 -37.04 16.01
N LEU A 161 -42.45 -37.67 17.13
CA LEU A 161 -42.48 -39.13 17.27
C LEU A 161 -43.52 -39.51 18.34
N GLY A 162 -44.77 -39.22 18.03
CA GLY A 162 -45.89 -39.94 18.62
C GLY A 162 -46.27 -41.03 17.61
N MET A 163 -45.89 -42.24 17.86
CA MET A 163 -46.50 -43.42 17.21
C MET A 163 -47.61 -44.03 18.09
N PRO A 164 -48.62 -44.61 17.45
CA PRO A 164 -49.78 -45.19 18.09
C PRO A 164 -49.48 -46.48 18.87
#